data_ce755d0675c7605b31cb4d6336937cb6
#
_entry.id   ce755d0675c7605b31cb4d6336937cb6
#
_cell.length_a   1.000
_cell.length_b   1.000
_cell.length_c   1.000
_cell.angle_alpha   90.00
_cell.angle_beta   90.00
_cell.angle_gamma   90.00
#
_symmetry.space_group_name_H-M   'P 1'
#
loop_
_entity.id
_entity.type
_entity.pdbx_description
1 polymer ?
#
loop_
_entity_poly.entity_id
_entity_poly.type
_entity_poly.pdbx_seq_one_letter_code
_entity_poly.pdbx_strand_id
1 'polypeptide(L)'
;MRKRDIEKLRMVVEQTCVDQRRRILIPSFALARTQEIATALYDLFSDKDFNIPIYIDSPMAQNISRVYCDVLEGEELDKWKSVLAWGNIRFVGDYVESRELRDSGKPCVVIASSGFMVAGRSVAWCANLLPHANDRIVTIGYAPPGSIAYTIKQGEQKTISITGKRCANRCQITNLGSFSSHIQRDSIVKEYGRVNAEKLFLVHGDMDGRISVKPEIEAELSKNNLSTKVVVVEKNMEVFL
;
A
#
# COMPACT_ATOMS: atom_id res chain seq x y z
N MET A 1 -7.80 -4.06 14.31
CA MET A 1 -7.25 -2.97 13.46
C MET A 1 -7.79 -3.07 12.04
N ARG A 2 -7.68 -4.19 11.33
CA ARG A 2 -8.14 -4.37 9.93
C ARG A 2 -9.61 -4.06 9.69
N LYS A 3 -10.55 -4.56 10.54
CA LYS A 3 -11.99 -4.26 10.43
C LYS A 3 -12.28 -2.75 10.47
N ARG A 4 -11.58 -2.00 11.32
CA ARG A 4 -11.73 -0.54 11.43
C ARG A 4 -11.27 0.17 10.17
N ASP A 5 -10.16 -0.26 9.57
CA ASP A 5 -9.63 0.37 8.34
C ASP A 5 -10.48 0.01 7.11
N ILE A 6 -11.06 -1.18 7.05
CA ILE A 6 -12.02 -1.55 6.00
C ILE A 6 -13.28 -0.67 6.09
N GLU A 7 -13.83 -0.50 7.30
CA GLU A 7 -14.99 0.39 7.50
C GLU A 7 -14.64 1.85 7.16
N LYS A 8 -13.44 2.30 7.53
CA LYS A 8 -12.94 3.63 7.16
C LYS A 8 -12.79 3.77 5.64
N LEU A 9 -12.32 2.73 4.95
CA LEU A 9 -12.25 2.72 3.48
C LEU A 9 -13.64 2.87 2.87
N ARG A 10 -14.64 2.12 3.38
CA ARG A 10 -16.04 2.24 2.95
C ARG A 10 -16.54 3.68 3.06
N MET A 11 -16.46 4.24 4.26
CA MET A 11 -16.92 5.62 4.53
C MET A 11 -16.24 6.65 3.63
N VAL A 12 -14.94 6.50 3.43
CA VAL A 12 -14.14 7.41 2.59
C VAL A 12 -14.57 7.34 1.12
N VAL A 13 -14.82 6.15 0.60
CA VAL A 13 -15.26 5.95 -0.79
C VAL A 13 -16.68 6.50 -0.98
N GLU A 14 -17.61 6.17 -0.08
CA GLU A 14 -18.98 6.69 -0.10
C GLU A 14 -18.96 8.23 -0.07
N GLN A 15 -18.33 8.83 0.93
CA GLN A 15 -18.27 10.29 1.07
C GLN A 15 -17.63 10.97 -0.14
N THR A 16 -16.50 10.48 -0.60
CA THR A 16 -15.72 11.19 -1.64
C THR A 16 -16.28 10.94 -3.03
N CYS A 17 -16.51 9.67 -3.40
CA CYS A 17 -16.86 9.34 -4.77
C CYS A 17 -18.37 9.37 -5.03
N VAL A 18 -19.18 8.95 -4.06
CA VAL A 18 -20.65 8.90 -4.23
C VAL A 18 -21.26 10.27 -3.91
N ASP A 19 -21.08 10.76 -2.67
CA ASP A 19 -21.74 11.97 -2.20
C ASP A 19 -21.16 13.25 -2.83
N GLN A 20 -19.83 13.40 -2.78
CA GLN A 20 -19.14 14.60 -3.29
C GLN A 20 -18.82 14.55 -4.77
N ARG A 21 -18.99 13.39 -5.42
CA ARG A 21 -18.66 13.21 -6.85
C ARG A 21 -17.22 13.57 -7.16
N ARG A 22 -16.28 13.10 -6.34
CA ARG A 22 -14.84 13.37 -6.43
C ARG A 22 -14.02 12.10 -6.59
N ARG A 23 -12.70 12.26 -6.63
CA ARG A 23 -11.75 11.21 -6.96
C ARG A 23 -10.96 10.77 -5.75
N ILE A 24 -10.62 9.50 -5.72
CA ILE A 24 -9.71 8.92 -4.73
C ILE A 24 -8.50 8.32 -5.45
N LEU A 25 -7.30 8.66 -4.98
CA LEU A 25 -6.07 7.94 -5.30
C LEU A 25 -5.67 7.05 -4.12
N ILE A 26 -5.43 5.78 -4.38
CA ILE A 26 -4.84 4.80 -3.46
C ILE A 26 -3.49 4.38 -4.03
N PRO A 27 -2.38 5.05 -3.62
CA PRO A 27 -1.04 4.63 -4.05
C PRO A 27 -0.74 3.25 -3.48
N SER A 28 -0.38 2.31 -4.36
CA SER A 28 -0.26 0.91 -3.98
C SER A 28 0.92 0.24 -4.68
N PHE A 29 1.50 -0.78 -4.02
CA PHE A 29 2.43 -1.68 -4.71
C PHE A 29 1.68 -2.59 -5.66
N ALA A 30 2.31 -2.92 -6.79
CA ALA A 30 1.72 -3.75 -7.83
C ALA A 30 1.43 -5.17 -7.35
N LEU A 31 2.29 -5.71 -6.47
CA LEU A 31 2.15 -7.03 -5.88
C LEU A 31 1.44 -6.95 -4.52
N ALA A 32 0.52 -7.83 -4.30
CA ALA A 32 -0.28 -8.08 -3.11
C ALA A 32 -1.20 -6.92 -2.71
N ARG A 33 -0.68 -5.69 -2.59
CA ARG A 33 -1.44 -4.54 -2.12
C ARG A 33 -2.58 -4.14 -3.05
N THR A 34 -2.29 -4.07 -4.34
CA THR A 34 -3.30 -3.72 -5.35
C THR A 34 -4.44 -4.75 -5.32
N GLN A 35 -4.10 -6.04 -5.27
CA GLN A 35 -5.08 -7.12 -5.22
C GLN A 35 -5.89 -7.10 -3.92
N GLU A 36 -5.23 -6.87 -2.79
CA GLU A 36 -5.89 -6.77 -1.48
C GLU A 36 -6.90 -5.62 -1.42
N ILE A 37 -6.54 -4.43 -1.92
CA ILE A 37 -7.44 -3.27 -1.98
C ILE A 37 -8.58 -3.51 -2.96
N ALA A 38 -8.31 -4.10 -4.13
CA ALA A 38 -9.34 -4.43 -5.10
C ALA A 38 -10.37 -5.42 -4.52
N THR A 39 -9.90 -6.46 -3.81
CA THR A 39 -10.76 -7.41 -3.11
C THR A 39 -11.57 -6.74 -2.00
N ALA A 40 -10.95 -5.86 -1.21
CA ALA A 40 -11.66 -5.13 -0.16
C ALA A 40 -12.76 -4.22 -0.72
N LEU A 41 -12.51 -3.55 -1.84
CA LEU A 41 -13.53 -2.73 -2.52
C LEU A 41 -14.65 -3.60 -3.10
N TYR A 42 -14.33 -4.75 -3.67
CA TYR A 42 -15.32 -5.73 -4.11
C TYR A 42 -16.21 -6.18 -2.95
N ASP A 43 -15.61 -6.58 -1.82
CA ASP A 43 -16.36 -7.03 -0.63
C ASP A 43 -17.29 -5.95 -0.05
N LEU A 44 -16.91 -4.69 -0.19
CA LEU A 44 -17.68 -3.56 0.34
C LEU A 44 -18.84 -3.14 -0.56
N PHE A 45 -18.71 -3.33 -1.89
CA PHE A 45 -19.60 -2.64 -2.83
C PHE A 45 -20.20 -3.52 -3.92
N SER A 46 -19.79 -4.78 -4.10
CA SER A 46 -20.25 -5.61 -5.23
C SER A 46 -21.73 -6.01 -5.14
N ASP A 47 -22.28 -6.04 -3.94
CA ASP A 47 -23.69 -6.35 -3.66
C ASP A 47 -24.59 -5.10 -3.57
N LYS A 48 -24.04 -3.90 -3.91
CA LYS A 48 -24.72 -2.62 -3.81
C LYS A 48 -24.88 -1.97 -5.17
N ASP A 49 -25.77 -0.99 -5.26
CA ASP A 49 -25.86 -0.08 -6.42
C ASP A 49 -24.69 0.91 -6.39
N PHE A 50 -23.52 0.40 -6.75
CA PHE A 50 -22.26 1.16 -6.75
C PHE A 50 -21.77 1.38 -8.18
N ASN A 51 -21.97 2.61 -8.69
CA ASN A 51 -21.68 2.96 -10.08
C ASN A 51 -20.36 3.75 -10.26
N ILE A 52 -19.47 3.71 -9.29
CA ILE A 52 -18.16 4.40 -9.35
C ILE A 52 -17.11 3.45 -9.96
N PRO A 53 -16.43 3.83 -11.04
CA PRO A 53 -15.37 3.01 -11.61
C PRO A 53 -14.14 2.96 -10.69
N ILE A 54 -13.52 1.79 -10.64
CA ILE A 54 -12.28 1.52 -9.92
C ILE A 54 -11.20 1.20 -10.95
N TYR A 55 -10.26 2.10 -11.12
CA TYR A 55 -9.17 1.94 -12.08
C TYR A 55 -7.93 1.36 -11.40
N ILE A 56 -7.40 0.27 -11.94
CA ILE A 56 -6.07 -0.26 -11.59
C ILE A 56 -5.09 0.30 -12.62
N ASP A 57 -4.42 1.39 -12.26
CA ASP A 57 -3.51 2.12 -13.14
C ASP A 57 -2.05 1.71 -12.87
N SER A 58 -1.75 0.48 -13.24
CA SER A 58 -0.42 -0.13 -13.14
C SER A 58 -0.31 -1.34 -14.08
N PRO A 59 0.47 -1.26 -15.18
CA PRO A 59 0.69 -2.41 -16.06
C PRO A 59 1.29 -3.62 -15.33
N MET A 60 2.19 -3.36 -14.36
CA MET A 60 2.76 -4.43 -13.53
C MET A 60 1.68 -5.10 -12.67
N ALA A 61 0.77 -4.33 -12.05
CA ALA A 61 -0.32 -4.90 -11.27
C ALA A 61 -1.27 -5.72 -12.15
N GLN A 62 -1.52 -5.32 -13.39
CA GLN A 62 -2.30 -6.10 -14.35
C GLN A 62 -1.65 -7.46 -14.63
N ASN A 63 -0.34 -7.50 -14.89
CA ASN A 63 0.38 -8.75 -15.13
C ASN A 63 0.36 -9.65 -13.90
N ILE A 64 0.62 -9.09 -12.72
CA ILE A 64 0.56 -9.82 -11.44
C ILE A 64 -0.85 -10.37 -11.19
N SER A 65 -1.89 -9.61 -11.52
CA SER A 65 -3.28 -10.05 -11.38
C SER A 65 -3.62 -11.26 -12.24
N ARG A 66 -2.96 -11.43 -13.40
CA ARG A 66 -3.05 -12.66 -14.23
C ARG A 66 -2.34 -13.83 -13.54
N VAL A 67 -1.12 -13.61 -13.03
CA VAL A 67 -0.37 -14.65 -12.30
C VAL A 67 -1.17 -15.13 -11.07
N TYR A 68 -1.95 -14.30 -10.41
CA TYR A 68 -2.85 -14.72 -9.33
C TYR A 68 -3.85 -15.77 -9.80
N CYS A 69 -4.35 -15.68 -11.05
CA CYS A 69 -5.23 -16.70 -11.61
C CYS A 69 -4.53 -18.04 -11.85
N ASP A 70 -3.21 -18.03 -12.02
CA ASP A 70 -2.42 -19.23 -12.27
C ASP A 70 -1.94 -19.93 -10.99
N VAL A 71 -1.83 -19.17 -9.87
CA VAL A 71 -1.22 -19.68 -8.63
C VAL A 71 -2.20 -19.83 -7.46
N LEU A 72 -3.35 -19.14 -7.49
CA LEU A 72 -4.38 -19.32 -6.46
C LEU A 72 -5.21 -20.55 -6.75
N GLU A 73 -5.74 -21.20 -5.71
CA GLU A 73 -6.58 -22.37 -5.78
C GLU A 73 -7.83 -22.23 -4.92
N GLY A 74 -8.85 -23.05 -5.19
CA GLY A 74 -10.06 -23.13 -4.37
C GLY A 74 -10.78 -21.81 -4.22
N GLU A 75 -11.26 -21.53 -3.03
CA GLU A 75 -12.06 -20.34 -2.69
C GLU A 75 -11.32 -19.02 -2.95
N GLU A 76 -10.00 -19.00 -2.79
CA GLU A 76 -9.20 -17.79 -3.06
C GLU A 76 -9.18 -17.46 -4.56
N LEU A 77 -9.06 -18.46 -5.42
CA LEU A 77 -9.13 -18.29 -6.87
C LEU A 77 -10.53 -17.85 -7.31
N ASP A 78 -11.58 -18.47 -6.79
CA ASP A 78 -12.97 -18.13 -7.14
C ASP A 78 -13.29 -16.71 -6.72
N LYS A 79 -12.86 -16.31 -5.54
CA LYS A 79 -12.96 -14.93 -5.06
C LYS A 79 -12.25 -13.95 -5.98
N TRP A 80 -11.01 -14.25 -6.34
CA TRP A 80 -10.22 -13.37 -7.21
C TRP A 80 -10.84 -13.24 -8.61
N LYS A 81 -11.34 -14.34 -9.18
CA LYS A 81 -12.08 -14.31 -10.44
C LYS A 81 -13.33 -13.44 -10.37
N SER A 82 -14.06 -13.50 -9.24
CA SER A 82 -15.23 -12.65 -9.01
C SER A 82 -14.85 -11.17 -8.95
N VAL A 83 -13.74 -10.83 -8.30
CA VAL A 83 -13.18 -9.47 -8.29
C VAL A 83 -12.87 -8.98 -9.70
N LEU A 84 -12.21 -9.80 -10.53
CA LEU A 84 -11.87 -9.45 -11.91
C LEU A 84 -13.08 -9.32 -12.84
N ALA A 85 -14.13 -10.10 -12.57
CA ALA A 85 -15.38 -10.06 -13.34
C ALA A 85 -16.29 -8.90 -12.94
N TRP A 86 -16.02 -8.22 -11.82
CA TRP A 86 -16.83 -7.11 -11.37
C TRP A 86 -16.69 -5.90 -12.30
N GLY A 87 -17.78 -5.48 -12.92
CA GLY A 87 -17.80 -4.44 -13.98
C GLY A 87 -17.25 -3.08 -13.56
N ASN A 88 -17.12 -2.81 -12.26
CA ASN A 88 -16.53 -1.56 -11.76
C ASN A 88 -15.00 -1.57 -11.82
N ILE A 89 -14.33 -2.73 -11.82
CA ILE A 89 -12.86 -2.82 -11.91
C ILE A 89 -12.44 -2.78 -13.37
N ARG A 90 -11.49 -1.87 -13.67
CA ARG A 90 -10.90 -1.70 -15.01
C ARG A 90 -9.40 -1.51 -14.90
N PHE A 91 -8.66 -2.27 -15.69
CA PHE A 91 -7.22 -2.05 -15.85
C PHE A 91 -6.96 -0.98 -16.88
N VAL A 92 -6.07 -0.04 -16.56
CA VAL A 92 -5.65 1.03 -17.46
C VAL A 92 -4.49 0.53 -18.31
N GLY A 93 -4.68 0.49 -19.63
CA GLY A 93 -3.76 -0.12 -20.57
C GLY A 93 -2.45 0.66 -20.72
N ASP A 94 -2.54 1.92 -21.08
CA ASP A 94 -1.37 2.73 -21.41
C ASP A 94 -1.32 4.09 -20.69
N TYR A 95 -0.32 4.89 -21.03
CA TYR A 95 -0.12 6.20 -20.42
C TYR A 95 -1.09 7.25 -20.96
N VAL A 96 -1.59 7.11 -22.19
CA VAL A 96 -2.52 8.06 -22.82
C VAL A 96 -3.86 7.94 -22.11
N GLU A 97 -4.39 6.71 -21.98
CA GLU A 97 -5.61 6.43 -21.23
C GLU A 97 -5.50 6.92 -19.77
N SER A 98 -4.39 6.64 -19.10
CA SER A 98 -4.13 7.14 -17.75
C SER A 98 -4.21 8.65 -17.66
N ARG A 99 -3.67 9.38 -18.64
CA ARG A 99 -3.74 10.84 -18.70
C ARG A 99 -5.16 11.33 -18.93
N GLU A 100 -5.87 10.75 -19.88
CA GLU A 100 -7.27 11.11 -20.18
C GLU A 100 -8.18 10.93 -18.95
N LEU A 101 -8.00 9.82 -18.22
CA LEU A 101 -8.73 9.56 -16.97
C LEU A 101 -8.44 10.63 -15.90
N ARG A 102 -7.17 10.98 -15.70
CA ARG A 102 -6.78 12.04 -14.75
C ARG A 102 -7.38 13.39 -15.12
N ASP A 103 -7.35 13.72 -16.42
CA ASP A 103 -7.78 15.04 -16.92
C ASP A 103 -9.31 15.14 -17.01
N SER A 104 -10.02 14.01 -17.04
CA SER A 104 -11.50 13.96 -17.10
C SER A 104 -12.19 14.58 -15.89
N GLY A 105 -11.56 14.55 -14.73
CA GLY A 105 -12.15 14.99 -13.45
C GLY A 105 -13.34 14.18 -12.95
N LYS A 106 -13.72 13.09 -13.63
CA LYS A 106 -14.88 12.26 -13.27
C LYS A 106 -14.64 11.49 -11.97
N PRO A 107 -15.69 11.26 -11.15
CA PRO A 107 -15.59 10.47 -9.93
C PRO A 107 -15.04 9.09 -10.20
N CYS A 108 -14.04 8.67 -9.44
CA CYS A 108 -13.44 7.34 -9.54
C CYS A 108 -12.58 7.01 -8.31
N VAL A 109 -12.34 5.73 -8.11
CA VAL A 109 -11.27 5.24 -7.25
C VAL A 109 -10.13 4.78 -8.16
N VAL A 110 -8.91 5.23 -7.91
CA VAL A 110 -7.72 4.83 -8.67
C VAL A 110 -6.72 4.15 -7.74
N ILE A 111 -6.34 2.93 -8.08
CA ILE A 111 -5.26 2.18 -7.44
C ILE A 111 -4.06 2.26 -8.38
N ALA A 112 -3.01 2.99 -8.01
CA ALA A 112 -1.88 3.24 -8.89
C ALA A 112 -0.53 2.98 -8.22
N SER A 113 0.43 2.44 -8.99
CA SER A 113 1.80 2.20 -8.51
C SER A 113 2.71 3.40 -8.84
N SER A 114 3.68 3.66 -7.98
CA SER A 114 4.18 2.98 -6.78
C SER A 114 3.47 3.44 -5.50
N GLY A 115 3.52 2.55 -4.47
CA GLY A 115 2.88 2.82 -3.18
C GLY A 115 3.47 4.02 -2.42
N PHE A 116 4.75 4.33 -2.62
CA PHE A 116 5.43 5.46 -1.99
C PHE A 116 5.38 6.75 -2.82
N MET A 117 4.81 6.69 -4.01
CA MET A 117 4.76 7.82 -4.97
C MET A 117 6.15 8.39 -5.30
N VAL A 118 7.17 7.53 -5.39
CA VAL A 118 8.53 7.93 -5.81
C VAL A 118 8.73 7.81 -7.32
N ALA A 119 7.95 6.97 -7.96
CA ALA A 119 7.95 6.74 -9.41
C ALA A 119 6.58 6.20 -9.87
N GLY A 120 6.40 6.05 -11.18
CA GLY A 120 5.22 5.44 -11.76
C GLY A 120 4.00 6.36 -11.86
N ARG A 121 2.86 5.75 -12.14
CA ARG A 121 1.61 6.48 -12.46
C ARG A 121 1.01 7.17 -11.23
N SER A 122 1.22 6.63 -10.03
CA SER A 122 0.76 7.23 -8.77
C SER A 122 1.29 8.65 -8.55
N VAL A 123 2.50 8.96 -9.03
CA VAL A 123 3.10 10.29 -8.96
C VAL A 123 2.31 11.31 -9.79
N ALA A 124 1.94 10.93 -11.02
CA ALA A 124 1.17 11.79 -11.90
C ALA A 124 -0.27 12.01 -11.38
N TRP A 125 -0.90 10.96 -10.84
CA TRP A 125 -2.19 11.07 -10.16
C TRP A 125 -2.11 11.97 -8.93
N CYS A 126 -1.08 11.80 -8.10
CA CYS A 126 -0.85 12.64 -6.92
C CYS A 126 -0.74 14.11 -7.31
N ALA A 127 0.10 14.44 -8.31
CA ALA A 127 0.26 15.81 -8.79
C ALA A 127 -1.04 16.43 -9.31
N ASN A 128 -1.91 15.61 -9.92
CA ASN A 128 -3.21 16.05 -10.43
C ASN A 128 -4.24 16.27 -9.32
N LEU A 129 -4.28 15.39 -8.30
CA LEU A 129 -5.27 15.47 -7.22
C LEU A 129 -4.93 16.50 -6.13
N LEU A 130 -3.65 16.64 -5.78
CA LEU A 130 -3.20 17.49 -4.66
C LEU A 130 -3.77 18.91 -4.63
N PRO A 131 -3.92 19.62 -5.76
CA PRO A 131 -4.48 20.98 -5.76
C PRO A 131 -5.99 21.06 -5.44
N HIS A 132 -6.70 19.93 -5.47
CA HIS A 132 -8.17 19.89 -5.38
C HIS A 132 -8.62 19.48 -3.97
N ALA A 133 -9.21 20.42 -3.21
CA ALA A 133 -9.57 20.26 -1.80
C ALA A 133 -10.57 19.13 -1.50
N ASN A 134 -11.39 18.76 -2.48
CA ASN A 134 -12.42 17.71 -2.30
C ASN A 134 -11.99 16.36 -2.88
N ASP A 135 -10.87 16.28 -3.58
CA ASP A 135 -10.26 15.01 -3.94
C ASP A 135 -9.53 14.41 -2.73
N ARG A 136 -9.25 13.12 -2.77
CA ARG A 136 -8.64 12.43 -1.63
C ARG A 136 -7.50 11.51 -2.04
N ILE A 137 -6.46 11.46 -1.20
CA ILE A 137 -5.41 10.44 -1.30
C ILE A 137 -5.52 9.54 -0.06
N VAL A 138 -5.65 8.24 -0.29
CA VAL A 138 -5.70 7.22 0.77
C VAL A 138 -4.38 6.49 0.80
N THR A 139 -3.51 6.84 1.76
CA THR A 139 -2.23 6.16 1.93
C THR A 139 -2.43 4.85 2.71
N ILE A 140 -1.72 3.80 2.31
CA ILE A 140 -1.80 2.47 2.90
C ILE A 140 -0.45 2.04 3.46
N GLY A 141 -0.46 1.59 4.71
CA GLY A 141 0.73 1.09 5.38
C GLY A 141 1.82 2.14 5.66
N TYR A 142 3.05 1.67 5.67
CA TYR A 142 4.26 2.47 5.92
C TYR A 142 4.63 3.32 4.70
N ALA A 143 5.26 4.46 4.97
CA ALA A 143 5.89 5.32 3.96
C ALA A 143 7.25 5.78 4.49
N PRO A 144 8.37 5.53 3.77
CA PRO A 144 9.70 5.89 4.23
C PRO A 144 9.92 7.41 4.17
N PRO A 145 10.71 7.98 5.09
CA PRO A 145 11.15 9.36 5.01
C PRO A 145 11.74 9.69 3.64
N GLY A 146 11.46 10.89 3.14
CA GLY A 146 11.89 11.34 1.80
C GLY A 146 10.98 10.94 0.64
N SER A 147 9.96 10.08 0.86
CA SER A 147 8.95 9.79 -0.15
C SER A 147 7.83 10.85 -0.16
N ILE A 148 7.15 11.01 -1.31
CA ILE A 148 5.96 11.87 -1.40
C ILE A 148 4.87 11.37 -0.46
N ALA A 149 4.67 10.05 -0.37
CA ALA A 149 3.72 9.44 0.56
C ALA A 149 3.97 9.83 2.01
N TYR A 150 5.24 9.85 2.45
CA TYR A 150 5.62 10.30 3.79
C TYR A 150 5.26 11.77 4.00
N THR A 151 5.71 12.64 3.07
CA THR A 151 5.46 14.09 3.16
C THR A 151 3.96 14.43 3.23
N ILE A 152 3.14 13.75 2.44
CA ILE A 152 1.68 13.91 2.45
C ILE A 152 1.08 13.45 3.79
N LYS A 153 1.54 12.33 4.33
CA LYS A 153 1.04 11.80 5.62
C LYS A 153 1.33 12.74 6.78
N GLN A 154 2.45 13.45 6.77
CA GLN A 154 2.77 14.44 7.81
C GLN A 154 1.85 15.67 7.75
N GLY A 155 1.38 16.04 6.56
CA GLY A 155 0.41 17.13 6.40
C GLY A 155 0.97 18.56 6.67
N GLU A 156 2.25 18.69 6.98
CA GLU A 156 2.87 19.93 7.43
C GLU A 156 3.11 20.95 6.30
N GLN A 157 3.30 20.43 5.07
CA GLN A 157 3.68 21.26 3.94
C GLN A 157 2.47 21.76 3.16
N LYS A 158 2.36 23.08 2.99
CA LYS A 158 1.34 23.72 2.14
C LYS A 158 1.55 23.45 0.64
N THR A 159 2.78 23.16 0.23
CA THR A 159 3.14 22.84 -1.16
C THR A 159 4.15 21.70 -1.17
N ILE A 160 3.99 20.77 -2.11
CA ILE A 160 4.86 19.62 -2.29
C ILE A 160 5.48 19.68 -3.68
N SER A 161 6.79 19.42 -3.77
CA SER A 161 7.46 19.33 -5.07
C SER A 161 7.27 17.93 -5.64
N ILE A 162 6.65 17.84 -6.82
CA ILE A 162 6.42 16.58 -7.54
C ILE A 162 7.01 16.75 -8.93
N THR A 163 8.00 15.93 -9.27
CA THR A 163 8.70 15.99 -10.58
C THR A 163 9.17 17.40 -10.96
N GLY A 164 9.71 18.15 -9.99
CA GLY A 164 10.20 19.51 -10.19
C GLY A 164 9.12 20.61 -10.22
N LYS A 165 7.84 20.26 -10.11
CA LYS A 165 6.73 21.23 -10.04
C LYS A 165 6.19 21.35 -8.63
N ARG A 166 5.92 22.58 -8.19
CA ARG A 166 5.30 22.85 -6.88
C ARG A 166 3.78 22.68 -7.00
N CYS A 167 3.24 21.69 -6.29
CA CYS A 167 1.82 21.41 -6.21
C CYS A 167 1.26 21.89 -4.86
N ALA A 168 0.15 22.60 -4.87
CA ALA A 168 -0.55 22.99 -3.63
C ALA A 168 -1.09 21.73 -2.94
N ASN A 169 -0.80 21.57 -1.65
CA ASN A 169 -1.29 20.43 -0.85
C ASN A 169 -2.64 20.78 -0.22
N ARG A 170 -3.72 20.59 -0.97
CA ARG A 170 -5.09 20.94 -0.55
C ARG A 170 -5.98 19.72 -0.39
N CYS A 171 -5.69 18.60 -1.08
CA CYS A 171 -6.57 17.43 -1.06
C CYS A 171 -6.64 16.79 0.33
N GLN A 172 -7.72 16.06 0.56
CA GLN A 172 -7.92 15.33 1.82
C GLN A 172 -7.00 14.12 1.88
N ILE A 173 -6.41 13.88 3.05
CA ILE A 173 -5.52 12.73 3.27
C ILE A 173 -6.17 11.78 4.28
N THR A 174 -6.19 10.51 3.93
CA THR A 174 -6.62 9.43 4.82
C THR A 174 -5.55 8.37 4.90
N ASN A 175 -5.22 7.91 6.10
CA ASN A 175 -4.26 6.83 6.29
C ASN A 175 -4.96 5.57 6.79
N LEU A 176 -4.69 4.43 6.12
CA LEU A 176 -5.13 3.09 6.49
C LEU A 176 -3.89 2.26 6.82
N GLY A 177 -3.61 2.11 8.12
CA GLY A 177 -2.36 1.49 8.60
C GLY A 177 -2.35 -0.04 8.56
N SER A 178 -3.53 -0.68 8.55
CA SER A 178 -3.63 -2.13 8.70
C SER A 178 -3.53 -2.94 7.40
N PHE A 179 -3.44 -2.27 6.26
CA PHE A 179 -3.14 -2.91 4.99
C PHE A 179 -1.62 -3.13 4.85
N SER A 180 -1.00 -3.82 5.81
CA SER A 180 0.42 -4.19 5.77
C SER A 180 0.59 -5.69 5.48
N SER A 181 1.34 -6.08 4.44
CA SER A 181 1.75 -7.47 4.20
C SER A 181 3.06 -7.81 4.91
N HIS A 182 3.65 -6.84 5.62
CA HIS A 182 4.79 -7.16 6.47
C HIS A 182 4.33 -7.95 7.69
N ILE A 183 5.12 -8.93 8.07
CA ILE A 183 4.96 -9.66 9.32
C ILE A 183 4.95 -8.68 10.49
N GLN A 184 4.06 -8.88 11.45
CA GLN A 184 3.97 -8.02 12.64
C GLN A 184 5.15 -8.28 13.58
N ARG A 185 5.51 -7.25 14.36
CA ARG A 185 6.66 -7.31 15.29
C ARG A 185 6.62 -8.53 16.21
N ASP A 186 5.47 -8.79 16.84
CA ASP A 186 5.30 -9.92 17.75
C ASP A 186 5.54 -11.27 17.05
N SER A 187 5.12 -11.37 15.78
CA SER A 187 5.35 -12.56 14.97
C SER A 187 6.83 -12.70 14.57
N ILE A 188 7.50 -11.57 14.26
CA ILE A 188 8.96 -11.57 14.01
C ILE A 188 9.68 -12.12 15.25
N VAL A 189 9.40 -11.59 16.43
CA VAL A 189 10.04 -12.01 17.68
C VAL A 189 9.80 -13.48 17.94
N LYS A 190 8.55 -13.95 17.81
CA LYS A 190 8.17 -15.35 18.02
C LYS A 190 8.83 -16.31 17.04
N GLU A 191 8.84 -15.97 15.76
CA GLU A 191 9.41 -16.86 14.73
C GLU A 191 10.94 -16.90 14.80
N TYR A 192 11.58 -15.75 14.91
CA TYR A 192 13.05 -15.69 14.96
C TYR A 192 13.62 -16.03 16.32
N GLY A 193 12.85 -15.92 17.41
CA GLY A 193 13.21 -16.43 18.73
C GLY A 193 13.29 -17.96 18.85
N ARG A 194 12.96 -18.70 17.77
CA ARG A 194 13.06 -20.16 17.68
C ARG A 194 14.18 -20.64 16.74
N VAL A 195 14.89 -19.72 16.12
CA VAL A 195 15.95 -20.05 15.17
C VAL A 195 17.17 -20.57 15.91
N ASN A 196 17.53 -21.83 15.69
CA ASN A 196 18.75 -22.43 16.18
C ASN A 196 19.85 -22.28 15.13
N ALA A 197 20.68 -21.24 15.27
CA ALA A 197 21.80 -20.94 14.39
C ALA A 197 22.93 -20.29 15.16
N GLU A 198 24.14 -20.26 14.62
CA GLU A 198 25.25 -19.54 15.26
C GLU A 198 24.97 -18.04 15.29
N LYS A 199 24.50 -17.48 14.15
CA LYS A 199 24.21 -16.06 13.99
C LYS A 199 22.88 -15.84 13.27
N LEU A 200 22.11 -14.85 13.71
CA LEU A 200 20.91 -14.32 13.07
C LEU A 200 21.15 -12.86 12.67
N PHE A 201 21.14 -12.59 11.37
CA PHE A 201 21.38 -11.24 10.85
C PHE A 201 20.09 -10.49 10.60
N LEU A 202 19.92 -9.32 11.24
CA LEU A 202 18.81 -8.41 10.99
C LEU A 202 19.18 -7.46 9.86
N VAL A 203 18.58 -7.70 8.71
CA VAL A 203 18.73 -6.90 7.49
C VAL A 203 17.38 -6.34 7.06
N HIS A 204 17.38 -5.35 6.15
CA HIS A 204 16.16 -4.71 5.65
C HIS A 204 15.37 -3.95 6.73
N GLY A 205 14.81 -2.81 6.39
CA GLY A 205 14.10 -1.90 7.30
C GLY A 205 15.01 -0.83 7.92
N ASP A 206 14.40 0.08 8.66
CA ASP A 206 15.09 1.19 9.31
C ASP A 206 16.01 0.71 10.43
N MET A 207 17.15 1.40 10.62
CA MET A 207 18.14 1.04 11.64
C MET A 207 17.51 0.98 13.04
N ASP A 208 16.72 2.00 13.41
CA ASP A 208 16.06 2.08 14.71
C ASP A 208 15.10 0.91 14.93
N GLY A 209 14.38 0.49 13.89
CA GLY A 209 13.49 -0.68 13.92
C GLY A 209 14.26 -1.96 14.19
N ARG A 210 15.40 -2.17 13.51
CA ARG A 210 16.26 -3.34 13.71
C ARG A 210 16.92 -3.37 15.08
N ILE A 211 17.40 -2.22 15.56
CA ILE A 211 17.98 -2.08 16.90
C ILE A 211 16.92 -2.38 17.97
N SER A 212 15.70 -1.85 17.80
CA SER A 212 14.64 -1.99 18.79
C SER A 212 14.07 -3.42 18.91
N VAL A 213 14.06 -4.22 17.83
CA VAL A 213 13.54 -5.59 17.85
C VAL A 213 14.55 -6.62 18.34
N LYS A 214 15.86 -6.32 18.23
CA LYS A 214 16.94 -7.22 18.63
C LYS A 214 16.80 -7.75 20.05
N PRO A 215 16.65 -6.90 21.11
CA PRO A 215 16.57 -7.41 22.50
C PRO A 215 15.35 -8.30 22.73
N GLU A 216 14.25 -8.08 22.01
CA GLU A 216 13.05 -8.92 22.14
C GLU A 216 13.29 -10.31 21.54
N ILE A 217 13.98 -10.39 20.38
CA ILE A 217 14.37 -11.67 19.77
C ILE A 217 15.37 -12.41 20.70
N GLU A 218 16.37 -11.70 21.26
CA GLU A 218 17.34 -12.29 22.18
C GLU A 218 16.67 -12.83 23.46
N ALA A 219 15.68 -12.11 23.99
CA ALA A 219 14.88 -12.57 25.13
C ALA A 219 14.08 -13.83 24.80
N GLU A 220 13.49 -13.91 23.60
CA GLU A 220 12.72 -15.08 23.17
C GLU A 220 13.62 -16.29 22.87
N LEU A 221 14.80 -16.07 22.28
CA LEU A 221 15.85 -17.09 22.12
C LEU A 221 16.26 -17.69 23.48
N SER A 222 16.48 -16.83 24.47
CA SER A 222 16.84 -17.24 25.83
C SER A 222 15.77 -18.10 26.50
N LYS A 223 14.47 -17.74 26.33
CA LYS A 223 13.33 -18.54 26.80
C LYS A 223 13.29 -19.93 26.17
N ASN A 224 13.72 -20.04 24.93
CA ASN A 224 13.79 -21.29 24.18
C ASN A 224 15.12 -22.05 24.39
N ASN A 225 15.99 -21.63 25.33
CA ASN A 225 17.32 -22.17 25.61
C ASN A 225 18.25 -22.23 24.38
N LEU A 226 18.14 -21.19 23.50
CA LEU A 226 18.96 -21.06 22.30
C LEU A 226 20.04 -19.99 22.52
N SER A 227 21.24 -20.22 21.98
CA SER A 227 22.40 -19.33 22.09
C SER A 227 22.71 -18.56 20.80
N THR A 228 21.75 -18.47 19.88
CA THR A 228 21.87 -17.76 18.61
C THR A 228 22.25 -16.30 18.82
N LYS A 229 23.36 -15.84 18.25
CA LYS A 229 23.80 -14.45 18.32
C LYS A 229 23.03 -13.56 17.33
N VAL A 230 22.28 -12.57 17.81
CA VAL A 230 21.55 -11.62 16.96
C VAL A 230 22.45 -10.43 16.58
N VAL A 231 22.61 -10.20 15.27
CA VAL A 231 23.48 -9.17 14.72
C VAL A 231 22.66 -8.19 13.88
N VAL A 232 22.69 -6.91 14.24
CA VAL A 232 22.14 -5.84 13.38
C VAL A 232 23.19 -5.49 12.33
N VAL A 233 22.86 -5.66 11.04
CA VAL A 233 23.81 -5.41 9.95
C VAL A 233 23.81 -3.91 9.62
N GLU A 234 24.99 -3.33 9.63
CA GLU A 234 25.24 -1.93 9.19
C GLU A 234 25.69 -1.88 7.73
N LYS A 235 25.61 -0.69 7.12
CA LYS A 235 26.11 -0.50 5.76
C LYS A 235 27.62 -0.72 5.72
N ASN A 236 28.09 -1.53 4.77
CA ASN A 236 29.50 -1.92 4.60
C ASN A 236 30.08 -2.78 5.73
N MET A 237 29.25 -3.41 6.56
CA MET A 237 29.70 -4.37 7.56
C MET A 237 30.18 -5.64 6.86
N GLU A 238 31.43 -6.05 7.11
CA GLU A 238 31.94 -7.35 6.70
C GLU A 238 31.52 -8.40 7.73
N VAL A 239 31.01 -9.52 7.24
CA VAL A 239 30.57 -10.64 8.07
C VAL A 239 31.38 -11.87 7.67
N PHE A 240 32.15 -12.37 8.59
CA PHE A 240 32.81 -13.67 8.45
C PHE A 240 31.87 -14.77 8.95
N LEU A 241 31.58 -15.72 8.07
CA LEU A 241 30.76 -16.91 8.34
C LEU A 241 31.59 -18.02 8.89
#